data_35acde1656c0df1b0bdfd82fb118f13d
#
_entry.id   35acde1656c0df1b0bdfd82fb118f13d
#
_cell.length_a   1.000
_cell.length_b   1.000
_cell.length_c   1.000
_cell.angle_alpha   90.00
_cell.angle_beta   90.00
_cell.angle_gamma   90.00
#
_symmetry.space_group_name_H-M   'P 1'
#
loop_
_entity.id
_entity.type
_entity.pdbx_description
1 polymer ?
#
loop_
_entity_poly.entity_id
_entity_poly.type
_entity_poly.pdbx_seq_one_letter_code
_entity_poly.pdbx_strand_id
1 'polypeptide(L)'
;MVDLPSFDTKMSDAEGLMWRMEKDPHLSSTFGNITILDRKPDFEKLVRRMEHCTWIVPRLRQRVQPAPANLTAPTWVDDSGFDIRYHVRHLALPKPGSMVQLLELASLIINDPFDRTRPLWQFVIVEGLKGGKAALIEKLHHTLADGEGMVQLSLAFLDFEADAPEPPELDADAVAEAREHQSPMGGGDVLRDLLSGGLRLPLGVFRQLKTLFADPTQLPDAGNAAAETVRGVVSQLSDVDAAKSPLWTQRSLKRRIETLRAPYRETRDVARQLGGKLNTAFLTIAAEAASRYHIQMGAPVEHLRSSMAISTRSETSGANAFSLVRMLIPTCLLYTSPSPRD
;
A
#
# COMPACT_ATOMS: atom_id res chain seq x y z
N MET A 1 9.48 -23.39 -6.27
CA MET A 1 9.64 -22.06 -6.92
C MET A 1 8.49 -21.21 -6.41
N VAL A 2 8.76 -20.11 -5.72
CA VAL A 2 7.70 -19.19 -5.25
C VAL A 2 7.17 -18.48 -6.49
N ASP A 3 5.86 -18.57 -6.74
CA ASP A 3 5.21 -17.89 -7.86
C ASP A 3 5.16 -16.39 -7.52
N LEU A 4 6.12 -15.63 -8.03
CA LEU A 4 6.20 -14.20 -7.80
C LEU A 4 5.29 -13.46 -8.79
N PRO A 5 4.64 -12.37 -8.39
CA PRO A 5 3.76 -11.62 -9.28
C PRO A 5 4.56 -11.09 -10.49
N SER A 6 3.95 -11.14 -11.66
CA SER A 6 4.52 -10.53 -12.86
C SER A 6 4.56 -9.01 -12.72
N PHE A 7 5.64 -8.40 -13.17
CA PHE A 7 5.86 -6.95 -13.08
C PHE A 7 5.88 -6.33 -14.48
N ASP A 8 4.92 -5.47 -14.75
CA ASP A 8 4.87 -4.70 -15.99
C ASP A 8 5.88 -3.54 -15.97
N THR A 9 6.42 -3.18 -17.11
CA THR A 9 7.31 -2.01 -17.24
C THR A 9 6.57 -0.68 -17.09
N LYS A 10 5.27 -0.63 -17.38
CA LYS A 10 4.42 0.55 -17.18
C LYS A 10 3.60 0.42 -15.91
N MET A 11 3.40 1.52 -15.21
CA MET A 11 2.45 1.57 -14.10
C MET A 11 1.03 1.37 -14.64
N SER A 12 0.23 0.59 -13.91
CA SER A 12 -1.21 0.57 -14.09
C SER A 12 -1.82 1.95 -13.81
N ASP A 13 -3.05 2.18 -14.25
CA ASP A 13 -3.75 3.45 -13.99
C ASP A 13 -3.88 3.73 -12.49
N ALA A 14 -4.12 2.69 -11.69
CA ALA A 14 -4.22 2.79 -10.23
C ALA A 14 -2.87 3.19 -9.59
N GLU A 15 -1.78 2.56 -10.01
CA GLU A 15 -0.42 2.90 -9.55
C GLU A 15 -0.04 4.32 -9.97
N GLY A 16 -0.32 4.68 -11.22
CA GLY A 16 -0.08 6.02 -11.74
C GLY A 16 -0.88 7.10 -11.02
N LEU A 17 -2.12 6.79 -10.60
CA LEU A 17 -2.93 7.67 -9.78
C LEU A 17 -2.32 7.85 -8.39
N MET A 18 -1.98 6.76 -7.68
CA MET A 18 -1.32 6.81 -6.37
C MET A 18 -0.04 7.64 -6.44
N TRP A 19 0.81 7.40 -7.45
CA TRP A 19 2.04 8.14 -7.69
C TRP A 19 1.81 9.65 -7.85
N ARG A 20 0.74 10.05 -8.54
CA ARG A 20 0.41 11.48 -8.76
C ARG A 20 -0.22 12.13 -7.54
N MET A 21 -1.10 11.40 -6.84
CA MET A 21 -1.81 11.92 -5.66
C MET A 21 -0.86 12.20 -4.49
N GLU A 22 0.22 11.47 -4.37
CA GLU A 22 1.21 11.64 -3.28
C GLU A 22 1.99 12.98 -3.34
N LYS A 23 1.75 13.82 -4.34
CA LYS A 23 2.18 15.23 -4.30
C LYS A 23 1.52 15.99 -3.16
N ASP A 24 0.33 15.56 -2.72
CA ASP A 24 -0.31 16.01 -1.49
C ASP A 24 0.12 15.06 -0.36
N PRO A 25 0.84 15.55 0.68
CA PRO A 25 1.31 14.71 1.77
C PRO A 25 0.19 14.07 2.61
N HIS A 26 -1.06 14.59 2.51
CA HIS A 26 -2.22 13.96 3.14
C HIS A 26 -2.70 12.70 2.40
N LEU A 27 -2.29 12.54 1.13
CA LEU A 27 -2.69 11.45 0.25
C LEU A 27 -1.54 10.45 0.02
N SER A 28 -0.63 10.34 0.98
CA SER A 28 0.49 9.39 0.88
C SER A 28 -0.01 7.96 0.73
N SER A 29 0.54 7.26 -0.24
CA SER A 29 0.36 5.83 -0.48
C SER A 29 1.47 4.99 0.16
N THR A 30 2.21 5.55 1.10
CA THR A 30 3.20 4.83 1.89
C THR A 30 2.52 4.07 3.01
N PHE A 31 2.92 2.84 3.21
CA PHE A 31 2.52 2.01 4.35
C PHE A 31 3.73 1.37 5.01
N GLY A 32 3.54 0.87 6.22
CA GLY A 32 4.58 0.19 6.96
C GLY A 32 4.08 -0.98 7.75
N ASN A 33 4.97 -1.94 7.95
CA ASN A 33 4.81 -3.08 8.83
C ASN A 33 5.87 -3.03 9.93
N ILE A 34 5.54 -3.50 11.11
CA ILE A 34 6.46 -3.57 12.26
C ILE A 34 6.45 -5.01 12.78
N THR A 35 7.50 -5.73 12.51
CA THR A 35 7.70 -7.09 13.01
C THR A 35 8.59 -7.06 14.24
N ILE A 36 8.09 -7.62 15.36
CA ILE A 36 8.86 -7.74 16.60
C ILE A 36 9.63 -9.05 16.58
N LEU A 37 10.93 -8.95 16.69
CA LEU A 37 11.85 -10.07 16.74
C LEU A 37 12.17 -10.43 18.21
N ASP A 38 12.25 -11.69 18.53
CA ASP A 38 12.54 -12.18 19.88
C ASP A 38 13.98 -11.90 20.33
N ARG A 39 14.88 -11.67 19.37
CA ARG A 39 16.29 -11.34 19.57
C ARG A 39 16.81 -10.44 18.42
N LYS A 40 17.98 -9.87 18.62
CA LYS A 40 18.70 -9.14 17.58
C LYS A 40 19.08 -10.09 16.44
N PRO A 41 18.70 -9.77 15.17
CA PRO A 41 19.15 -10.54 14.02
C PRO A 41 20.59 -10.22 13.65
N ASP A 42 21.24 -11.12 12.90
CA ASP A 42 22.48 -10.80 12.19
C ASP A 42 22.16 -9.84 11.03
N PHE A 43 22.63 -8.61 11.18
CA PHE A 43 22.36 -7.55 10.21
C PHE A 43 22.98 -7.82 8.83
N GLU A 44 24.22 -8.34 8.80
CA GLU A 44 24.90 -8.62 7.55
C GLU A 44 24.26 -9.79 6.79
N LYS A 45 23.79 -10.81 7.53
CA LYS A 45 23.00 -11.90 6.96
C LYS A 45 21.72 -11.37 6.33
N LEU A 46 21.03 -10.48 7.02
CA LEU A 46 19.82 -9.85 6.48
C LEU A 46 20.10 -9.03 5.22
N VAL A 47 21.18 -8.25 5.22
CA VAL A 47 21.57 -7.45 4.04
C VAL A 47 21.82 -8.36 2.83
N ARG A 48 22.62 -9.45 3.00
CA ARG A 48 22.86 -10.40 1.90
C ARG A 48 21.58 -11.04 1.39
N ARG A 49 20.69 -11.40 2.30
CA ARG A 49 19.39 -11.98 1.93
C ARG A 49 18.50 -10.99 1.18
N MET A 50 18.45 -9.75 1.63
CA MET A 50 17.70 -8.70 0.93
C MET A 50 18.31 -8.38 -0.43
N GLU A 51 19.62 -8.36 -0.54
CA GLU A 51 20.29 -8.20 -1.82
C GLU A 51 19.94 -9.31 -2.80
N HIS A 52 20.00 -10.57 -2.37
CA HIS A 52 19.52 -11.71 -3.14
C HIS A 52 18.04 -11.55 -3.56
N CYS A 53 17.18 -11.13 -2.64
CA CYS A 53 15.77 -10.90 -2.92
C CYS A 53 15.55 -9.83 -4.01
N THR A 54 16.39 -8.78 -4.07
CA THR A 54 16.28 -7.74 -5.10
C THR A 54 16.59 -8.24 -6.51
N TRP A 55 17.24 -9.39 -6.65
CA TRP A 55 17.45 -10.03 -7.93
C TRP A 55 16.28 -10.92 -8.34
N ILE A 56 15.62 -11.57 -7.36
CA ILE A 56 14.43 -12.40 -7.60
C ILE A 56 13.22 -11.49 -7.89
N VAL A 57 13.16 -10.31 -7.27
CA VAL A 57 12.07 -9.35 -7.41
C VAL A 57 12.62 -8.05 -8.00
N PRO A 58 12.65 -7.94 -9.34
CA PRO A 58 13.26 -6.80 -10.04
C PRO A 58 12.71 -5.44 -9.59
N ARG A 59 11.43 -5.40 -9.24
CA ARG A 59 10.75 -4.18 -8.77
C ARG A 59 11.47 -3.51 -7.59
N LEU A 60 12.18 -4.27 -6.77
CA LEU A 60 12.95 -3.73 -5.65
C LEU A 60 14.23 -2.97 -6.08
N ARG A 61 14.65 -3.11 -7.35
CA ARG A 61 15.78 -2.36 -7.92
C ARG A 61 15.32 -1.26 -8.87
N GLN A 62 14.03 -1.15 -9.11
CA GLN A 62 13.46 -0.22 -10.06
C GLN A 62 12.96 1.05 -9.38
N ARG A 63 13.22 2.18 -10.01
CA ARG A 63 12.66 3.48 -9.67
C ARG A 63 11.60 3.89 -10.68
N VAL A 64 10.79 4.83 -10.30
CA VAL A 64 9.75 5.37 -11.17
C VAL A 64 10.34 6.46 -12.06
N GLN A 65 10.15 6.32 -13.36
CA GLN A 65 10.46 7.36 -14.34
C GLN A 65 9.15 8.02 -14.79
N PRO A 66 8.91 9.29 -14.43
CA PRO A 66 7.74 10.03 -14.91
C PRO A 66 7.80 10.20 -16.44
N ALA A 67 6.65 10.08 -17.09
CA ALA A 67 6.55 10.40 -18.50
C ALA A 67 6.73 11.90 -18.76
N PRO A 68 7.32 12.30 -19.91
CA PRO A 68 7.43 13.69 -20.30
C PRO A 68 6.06 14.38 -20.24
N ALA A 69 6.00 15.55 -19.62
CA ALA A 69 4.77 16.34 -19.41
C ALA A 69 3.60 15.55 -18.76
N ASN A 70 3.86 14.38 -18.15
CA ASN A 70 2.85 13.46 -17.60
C ASN A 70 1.76 13.02 -18.60
N LEU A 71 2.10 12.93 -19.88
CA LEU A 71 1.16 12.58 -20.95
C LEU A 71 0.76 11.10 -20.95
N THR A 72 1.60 10.24 -20.39
CA THR A 72 1.35 8.80 -20.27
C THR A 72 1.54 8.33 -18.82
N ALA A 73 1.27 7.06 -18.56
CA ALA A 73 1.59 6.44 -17.27
C ALA A 73 3.13 6.45 -17.05
N PRO A 74 3.58 6.63 -15.81
CA PRO A 74 4.99 6.46 -15.48
C PRO A 74 5.48 5.04 -15.78
N THR A 75 6.79 4.89 -15.97
CA THR A 75 7.42 3.60 -16.22
C THR A 75 8.38 3.23 -15.08
N TRP A 76 8.59 1.95 -14.92
CA TRP A 76 9.58 1.42 -14.02
C TRP A 76 10.88 1.23 -14.79
N VAL A 77 11.98 1.74 -14.26
CA VAL A 77 13.32 1.62 -14.86
C VAL A 77 14.31 1.22 -13.78
N ASP A 78 15.31 0.45 -14.17
CA ASP A 78 16.37 0.06 -13.25
C ASP A 78 17.10 1.29 -12.70
N ASP A 79 17.36 1.27 -11.40
CA ASP A 79 18.19 2.29 -10.75
C ASP A 79 19.65 1.89 -10.89
N SER A 80 20.38 2.56 -11.79
CA SER A 80 21.82 2.34 -11.99
C SER A 80 22.67 2.72 -10.77
N GLY A 81 22.13 3.53 -9.87
CA GLY A 81 22.74 3.93 -8.60
C GLY A 81 22.21 3.14 -7.40
N PHE A 82 21.59 1.97 -7.63
CA PHE A 82 21.04 1.16 -6.54
C PHE A 82 22.12 0.78 -5.52
N ASP A 83 21.83 1.08 -4.26
CA ASP A 83 22.66 0.71 -3.10
C ASP A 83 21.78 0.08 -2.04
N ILE A 84 22.02 -1.22 -1.78
CA ILE A 84 21.26 -1.98 -0.77
C ILE A 84 21.36 -1.34 0.63
N ARG A 85 22.48 -0.69 0.95
CA ARG A 85 22.70 -0.03 2.25
C ARG A 85 21.90 1.24 2.42
N TYR A 86 21.42 1.83 1.34
CA TYR A 86 20.44 2.90 1.42
C TYR A 86 19.06 2.37 1.85
N HIS A 87 18.72 1.17 1.41
CA HIS A 87 17.41 0.57 1.62
C HIS A 87 17.31 -0.26 2.90
N VAL A 88 18.39 -0.95 3.28
CA VAL A 88 18.45 -1.77 4.51
C VAL A 88 19.28 -1.05 5.54
N ARG A 89 18.66 -0.58 6.61
CA ARG A 89 19.29 0.27 7.62
C ARG A 89 19.24 -0.38 9.01
N HIS A 90 20.13 0.10 9.87
CA HIS A 90 20.28 -0.36 11.22
C HIS A 90 20.27 0.81 12.19
N LEU A 91 19.35 0.79 13.16
CA LEU A 91 19.18 1.79 14.19
C LEU A 91 19.10 1.13 15.57
N ALA A 92 19.26 1.92 16.62
CA ALA A 92 19.09 1.47 17.99
C ALA A 92 18.17 2.43 18.77
N LEU A 93 17.31 1.88 19.62
CA LEU A 93 16.51 2.67 20.54
C LEU A 93 17.36 3.17 21.72
N PRO A 94 17.10 4.40 22.18
CA PRO A 94 17.64 4.85 23.45
C PRO A 94 17.03 4.04 24.61
N LYS A 95 17.74 3.92 25.73
CA LYS A 95 17.16 3.31 26.94
C LYS A 95 15.93 4.12 27.39
N PRO A 96 14.85 3.47 27.88
CA PRO A 96 14.76 2.06 28.25
C PRO A 96 14.37 1.08 27.12
N GLY A 97 14.25 1.50 25.86
CA GLY A 97 13.87 0.65 24.72
C GLY A 97 12.41 0.20 24.81
N SER A 98 11.51 1.12 25.08
CA SER A 98 10.09 0.82 25.25
C SER A 98 9.38 0.64 23.90
N MET A 99 8.23 -0.04 23.91
CA MET A 99 7.36 -0.12 22.73
C MET A 99 6.91 1.26 22.24
N VAL A 100 6.67 2.20 23.15
CA VAL A 100 6.31 3.58 22.78
C VAL A 100 7.41 4.22 21.95
N GLN A 101 8.67 4.10 22.37
CA GLN A 101 9.81 4.63 21.62
C GLN A 101 9.94 3.98 20.24
N LEU A 102 9.68 2.66 20.14
CA LEU A 102 9.65 1.97 18.84
C LEU A 102 8.56 2.52 17.93
N LEU A 103 7.34 2.69 18.45
CA LEU A 103 6.21 3.17 17.65
C LEU A 103 6.38 4.65 17.24
N GLU A 104 7.00 5.47 18.09
CA GLU A 104 7.38 6.84 17.75
C GLU A 104 8.41 6.87 16.63
N LEU A 105 9.48 6.06 16.72
CA LEU A 105 10.48 5.93 15.66
C LEU A 105 9.86 5.40 14.36
N ALA A 106 9.04 4.38 14.44
CA ALA A 106 8.34 3.82 13.29
C ALA A 106 7.42 4.86 12.63
N SER A 107 6.72 5.68 13.44
CA SER A 107 5.88 6.76 12.93
C SER A 107 6.70 7.79 12.16
N LEU A 108 7.88 8.16 12.64
CA LEU A 108 8.78 9.06 11.93
C LEU A 108 9.25 8.45 10.60
N ILE A 109 9.72 7.20 10.62
CA ILE A 109 10.23 6.52 9.42
C ILE A 109 9.13 6.35 8.37
N ILE A 110 7.94 5.87 8.76
CA ILE A 110 6.85 5.56 7.83
C ILE A 110 6.25 6.84 7.22
N ASN A 111 6.17 7.93 7.99
CA ASN A 111 5.59 9.20 7.52
C ASN A 111 6.57 10.09 6.76
N ASP A 112 7.87 9.82 6.83
CA ASP A 112 8.85 10.52 6.03
C ASP A 112 8.65 10.23 4.55
N PRO A 113 8.60 11.22 3.63
CA PRO A 113 8.44 10.96 2.20
C PRO A 113 9.58 10.10 1.64
N PHE A 114 9.28 9.32 0.60
CA PHE A 114 10.33 8.65 -0.15
C PHE A 114 11.11 9.62 -1.03
N ASP A 115 12.42 9.38 -1.17
CA ASP A 115 13.19 9.90 -2.28
C ASP A 115 12.68 9.25 -3.59
N ARG A 116 11.98 10.05 -4.38
CA ARG A 116 11.33 9.58 -5.61
C ARG A 116 12.30 9.28 -6.75
N THR A 117 13.59 9.53 -6.56
CA THR A 117 14.65 9.18 -7.51
C THR A 117 15.19 7.77 -7.30
N ARG A 118 14.69 7.04 -6.30
CA ARG A 118 15.14 5.71 -5.89
C ARG A 118 13.98 4.72 -5.82
N PRO A 119 14.25 3.41 -5.70
CA PRO A 119 13.23 2.42 -5.38
C PRO A 119 12.46 2.76 -4.10
N LEU A 120 11.14 2.57 -4.10
CA LEU A 120 10.23 3.10 -3.09
C LEU A 120 10.02 2.15 -1.92
N TRP A 121 11.11 1.67 -1.32
CA TRP A 121 11.08 0.81 -0.14
C TRP A 121 12.26 1.07 0.78
N GLN A 122 12.10 0.74 2.05
CA GLN A 122 13.13 0.82 3.07
C GLN A 122 12.82 -0.14 4.21
N PHE A 123 13.81 -0.91 4.62
CA PHE A 123 13.74 -1.81 5.76
C PHE A 123 14.72 -1.36 6.85
N VAL A 124 14.26 -1.25 8.07
CA VAL A 124 15.05 -0.74 9.18
C VAL A 124 15.03 -1.74 10.32
N ILE A 125 16.18 -2.32 10.63
CA ILE A 125 16.37 -3.08 11.86
C ILE A 125 16.55 -2.11 13.01
N VAL A 126 15.78 -2.31 14.06
CA VAL A 126 15.83 -1.49 15.28
C VAL A 126 16.19 -2.38 16.47
N GLU A 127 17.37 -2.13 17.04
CA GLU A 127 17.85 -2.81 18.24
C GLU A 127 17.46 -2.08 19.51
N GLY A 128 17.76 -2.72 20.65
CA GLY A 128 17.62 -2.10 21.97
C GLY A 128 16.20 -2.12 22.52
N LEU A 129 15.29 -2.88 21.94
CA LEU A 129 13.95 -3.08 22.50
C LEU A 129 14.04 -3.89 23.81
N LYS A 130 13.23 -3.51 24.78
CA LYS A 130 13.19 -4.13 26.12
C LYS A 130 13.06 -5.65 26.04
N GLY A 131 13.81 -6.36 26.87
CA GLY A 131 13.83 -7.83 26.91
C GLY A 131 14.78 -8.47 25.89
N GLY A 132 15.78 -7.74 25.38
CA GLY A 132 16.74 -8.23 24.39
C GLY A 132 16.15 -8.39 22.99
N LYS A 133 14.97 -7.85 22.77
CA LYS A 133 14.25 -7.91 21.50
C LYS A 133 14.77 -6.88 20.51
N ALA A 134 14.39 -7.08 19.25
CA ALA A 134 14.58 -6.13 18.16
C ALA A 134 13.27 -5.96 17.38
N ALA A 135 13.28 -5.09 16.38
CA ALA A 135 12.17 -4.95 15.46
C ALA A 135 12.69 -4.76 14.03
N LEU A 136 11.91 -5.21 13.07
CA LEU A 136 12.04 -4.86 11.66
C LEU A 136 10.89 -3.90 11.31
N ILE A 137 11.22 -2.70 10.86
CA ILE A 137 10.28 -1.74 10.30
C ILE A 137 10.42 -1.82 8.79
N GLU A 138 9.37 -2.23 8.12
CA GLU A 138 9.27 -2.31 6.67
C GLU A 138 8.44 -1.13 6.20
N LYS A 139 9.01 -0.29 5.36
CA LYS A 139 8.35 0.86 4.75
C LYS A 139 8.31 0.68 3.25
N LEU A 140 7.14 0.70 2.66
CA LEU A 140 6.92 0.48 1.23
C LEU A 140 5.87 1.44 0.69
N HIS A 141 5.93 1.64 -0.61
CA HIS A 141 4.91 2.39 -1.33
C HIS A 141 3.93 1.43 -2.00
N HIS A 142 2.65 1.74 -1.97
CA HIS A 142 1.60 0.87 -2.53
C HIS A 142 1.71 0.61 -4.04
N THR A 143 2.49 1.41 -4.78
CA THR A 143 2.79 1.11 -6.18
C THR A 143 3.70 -0.11 -6.36
N LEU A 144 4.41 -0.57 -5.33
CA LEU A 144 5.23 -1.79 -5.39
C LEU A 144 4.38 -3.06 -5.30
N ALA A 145 3.44 -3.08 -4.37
CA ALA A 145 2.53 -4.20 -4.14
C ALA A 145 1.34 -3.77 -3.26
N ASP A 146 0.21 -4.44 -3.40
CA ASP A 146 -0.89 -4.39 -2.44
C ASP A 146 -0.60 -5.29 -1.21
N GLY A 147 -1.55 -5.35 -0.28
CA GLY A 147 -1.38 -6.13 0.95
C GLY A 147 -1.12 -7.62 0.70
N GLU A 148 -1.73 -8.22 -0.31
CA GLU A 148 -1.52 -9.62 -0.68
C GLU A 148 -0.20 -9.82 -1.42
N GLY A 149 0.13 -8.92 -2.35
CA GLY A 149 1.43 -8.90 -3.03
C GLY A 149 2.58 -8.71 -2.04
N MET A 150 2.36 -7.97 -0.94
CA MET A 150 3.33 -7.84 0.15
C MET A 150 3.55 -9.15 0.91
N VAL A 151 2.50 -9.93 1.17
CA VAL A 151 2.67 -11.25 1.79
C VAL A 151 3.50 -12.16 0.89
N GLN A 152 3.23 -12.17 -0.42
CA GLN A 152 4.02 -12.94 -1.38
C GLN A 152 5.47 -12.44 -1.45
N LEU A 153 5.67 -11.13 -1.46
CA LEU A 153 7.01 -10.54 -1.42
C LEU A 153 7.75 -10.94 -0.13
N SER A 154 7.05 -10.95 1.00
CA SER A 154 7.65 -11.35 2.29
C SER A 154 8.20 -12.77 2.27
N LEU A 155 7.58 -13.70 1.53
CA LEU A 155 8.06 -15.07 1.37
C LEU A 155 9.42 -15.14 0.67
N ALA A 156 9.82 -14.13 -0.07
CA ALA A 156 11.12 -14.09 -0.74
C ALA A 156 12.27 -13.75 0.22
N PHE A 157 12.01 -13.06 1.35
CA PHE A 157 13.05 -12.65 2.29
C PHE A 157 12.86 -13.17 3.71
N LEU A 158 11.70 -13.72 4.07
CA LEU A 158 11.46 -14.36 5.35
C LEU A 158 11.68 -15.87 5.26
N ASP A 159 12.32 -16.41 6.28
CA ASP A 159 12.43 -17.84 6.47
C ASP A 159 11.37 -18.36 7.41
N PHE A 160 10.97 -19.62 7.22
CA PHE A 160 10.09 -20.34 8.14
C PHE A 160 10.84 -20.92 9.35
N GLU A 161 12.18 -20.93 9.28
CA GLU A 161 13.06 -21.46 10.32
C GLU A 161 14.05 -20.40 10.79
N ALA A 162 14.31 -20.37 12.09
CA ALA A 162 15.18 -19.37 12.70
C ALA A 162 16.65 -19.49 12.24
N ASP A 163 17.08 -20.71 11.91
CA ASP A 163 18.46 -21.03 11.50
C ASP A 163 18.53 -21.45 10.02
N ALA A 164 17.68 -20.86 9.18
CA ALA A 164 17.67 -21.13 7.76
C ALA A 164 19.07 -20.87 7.13
N PRO A 165 19.49 -21.68 6.15
CA PRO A 165 20.76 -21.50 5.46
C PRO A 165 20.85 -20.14 4.77
N GLU A 166 22.05 -19.69 4.51
CA GLU A 166 22.27 -18.53 3.66
C GLU A 166 21.66 -18.78 2.27
N PRO A 167 21.13 -17.74 1.61
CA PRO A 167 20.71 -17.88 0.23
C PRO A 167 21.91 -18.29 -0.64
N PRO A 168 21.70 -19.04 -1.73
CA PRO A 168 22.77 -19.40 -2.64
C PRO A 168 23.46 -18.13 -3.17
N GLU A 169 24.73 -18.23 -3.49
CA GLU A 169 25.43 -17.15 -4.16
C GLU A 169 24.72 -16.81 -5.48
N LEU A 170 24.64 -15.53 -5.77
CA LEU A 170 24.04 -15.06 -7.02
C LEU A 170 24.96 -15.45 -8.18
N ASP A 171 24.42 -16.19 -9.12
CA ASP A 171 25.09 -16.49 -10.37
C ASP A 171 25.18 -15.20 -11.19
N ALA A 172 26.43 -14.77 -11.48
CA ALA A 172 26.69 -13.53 -12.21
C ALA A 172 26.08 -13.56 -13.63
N ASP A 173 26.05 -14.73 -14.26
CA ASP A 173 25.47 -14.91 -15.60
C ASP A 173 23.94 -14.82 -15.55
N ALA A 174 23.29 -15.45 -14.56
CA ALA A 174 21.86 -15.33 -14.33
C ALA A 174 21.46 -13.90 -13.99
N VAL A 175 22.29 -13.17 -13.26
CA VAL A 175 22.09 -11.75 -12.95
C VAL A 175 22.22 -10.89 -14.21
N ALA A 176 23.17 -11.17 -15.07
CA ALA A 176 23.37 -10.46 -16.35
C ALA A 176 22.20 -10.71 -17.30
N GLU A 177 21.75 -11.97 -17.43
CA GLU A 177 20.60 -12.36 -18.24
C GLU A 177 19.31 -11.69 -17.73
N ALA A 178 19.07 -11.67 -16.41
CA ALA A 178 17.95 -10.97 -15.81
C ALA A 178 17.97 -9.46 -16.09
N ARG A 179 19.17 -8.85 -16.16
CA ARG A 179 19.33 -7.44 -16.53
C ARG A 179 19.04 -7.16 -18.00
N GLU A 180 19.46 -8.03 -18.91
CA GLU A 180 19.19 -7.89 -20.34
C GLU A 180 17.70 -7.96 -20.65
N HIS A 181 16.97 -8.84 -19.99
CA HIS A 181 15.50 -8.94 -20.13
C HIS A 181 14.73 -7.76 -19.51
N GLN A 182 15.36 -6.97 -18.65
CA GLN A 182 14.79 -5.80 -17.98
C GLN A 182 15.27 -4.48 -18.59
N SER A 183 15.99 -4.52 -19.72
CA SER A 183 16.50 -3.31 -20.38
C SER A 183 15.37 -2.30 -20.61
N PRO A 184 15.58 -1.03 -20.24
CA PRO A 184 14.53 -0.02 -20.38
C PRO A 184 14.20 0.13 -21.85
N MET A 185 12.92 0.22 -22.17
CA MET A 185 12.49 0.76 -23.47
C MET A 185 13.20 2.09 -23.68
N GLY A 186 14.11 2.15 -24.65
CA GLY A 186 14.86 3.36 -24.94
C GLY A 186 13.91 4.53 -25.24
N GLY A 187 14.36 5.77 -25.02
CA GLY A 187 13.55 6.97 -25.29
C GLY A 187 12.92 7.00 -26.69
N GLY A 188 13.46 6.22 -27.66
CA GLY A 188 12.86 5.96 -28.97
C GLY A 188 11.57 5.13 -28.92
N ASP A 189 11.46 4.21 -27.95
CA ASP A 189 10.26 3.38 -27.82
C ASP A 189 9.12 4.14 -27.15
N VAL A 190 9.41 5.07 -26.24
CA VAL A 190 8.41 6.01 -25.68
C VAL A 190 7.86 6.90 -26.79
N LEU A 191 8.72 7.41 -27.67
CA LEU A 191 8.32 8.21 -28.82
C LEU A 191 7.54 7.37 -29.86
N ARG A 192 7.96 6.12 -30.08
CA ARG A 192 7.30 5.18 -30.96
C ARG A 192 5.92 4.77 -30.44
N ASP A 193 5.78 4.54 -29.13
CA ASP A 193 4.50 4.24 -28.47
C ASP A 193 3.57 5.47 -28.48
N LEU A 194 4.12 6.67 -28.31
CA LEU A 194 3.41 7.95 -28.49
C LEU A 194 2.90 8.12 -29.93
N LEU A 195 3.71 7.72 -30.91
CA LEU A 195 3.38 7.84 -32.34
C LEU A 195 2.54 6.67 -32.85
N SER A 196 2.77 5.42 -32.37
CA SER A 196 2.05 4.21 -32.77
C SER A 196 0.76 3.99 -31.97
N GLY A 197 0.69 4.45 -30.74
CA GLY A 197 -0.49 4.40 -29.88
C GLY A 197 -1.58 5.38 -30.26
N GLY A 198 -1.51 5.97 -31.47
CA GLY A 198 -2.58 6.78 -32.02
C GLY A 198 -3.08 7.88 -31.12
N LEU A 199 -2.19 8.62 -30.47
CA LEU A 199 -2.55 9.83 -29.73
C LEU A 199 -3.02 10.92 -30.69
N ARG A 200 -4.06 10.61 -31.41
CA ARG A 200 -5.10 11.58 -31.77
C ARG A 200 -6.04 11.68 -30.57
N LEU A 201 -5.52 12.14 -29.43
CA LEU A 201 -6.38 12.72 -28.40
C LEU A 201 -6.81 14.09 -28.96
N PRO A 202 -8.02 14.19 -29.56
CA PRO A 202 -8.52 15.50 -29.96
C PRO A 202 -8.63 16.33 -28.70
N LEU A 203 -8.38 17.62 -28.75
CA LEU A 203 -8.72 18.59 -27.70
C LEU A 203 -10.13 18.40 -27.14
N GLY A 204 -11.00 17.65 -27.85
CA GLY A 204 -12.31 17.19 -27.43
C GLY A 204 -12.31 16.20 -26.26
N VAL A 205 -11.26 15.38 -26.04
CA VAL A 205 -11.22 14.43 -24.93
C VAL A 205 -11.03 15.16 -23.61
N PHE A 206 -10.28 16.23 -23.57
CA PHE A 206 -10.20 17.11 -22.38
C PHE A 206 -11.56 17.79 -22.09
N ARG A 207 -12.33 18.11 -23.13
CA ARG A 207 -13.69 18.65 -22.99
C ARG A 207 -14.68 17.57 -22.55
N GLN A 208 -14.56 16.34 -23.08
CA GLN A 208 -15.35 15.19 -22.67
C GLN A 208 -15.01 14.72 -21.25
N LEU A 209 -13.74 14.72 -20.82
CA LEU A 209 -13.38 14.49 -19.43
C LEU A 209 -14.06 15.51 -18.51
N LYS A 210 -14.13 16.78 -18.90
CA LYS A 210 -14.80 17.82 -18.10
C LYS A 210 -16.32 17.63 -18.05
N THR A 211 -16.94 17.12 -19.10
CA THR A 211 -18.38 16.75 -19.13
C THR A 211 -18.65 15.43 -18.42
N LEU A 212 -17.72 14.46 -18.46
CA LEU A 212 -17.79 13.21 -17.69
C LEU A 212 -17.66 13.43 -16.17
N PHE A 213 -16.94 14.47 -15.77
CA PHE A 213 -16.91 14.91 -14.36
C PHE A 213 -18.21 15.57 -13.93
N ALA A 214 -19.02 16.05 -14.88
CA ALA A 214 -20.31 16.71 -14.61
C ALA A 214 -21.50 15.74 -14.66
N ASP A 215 -21.43 14.66 -15.47
CA ASP A 215 -22.50 13.65 -15.59
C ASP A 215 -21.95 12.25 -15.94
N PRO A 216 -21.78 11.36 -14.93
CA PRO A 216 -21.20 10.02 -15.12
C PRO A 216 -22.07 9.03 -15.91
N THR A 217 -23.31 9.37 -16.24
CA THR A 217 -24.26 8.44 -16.87
C THR A 217 -24.16 8.36 -18.40
N GLN A 218 -23.32 9.20 -19.02
CA GLN A 218 -23.19 9.30 -20.48
C GLN A 218 -21.97 8.57 -21.09
N LEU A 219 -21.52 7.47 -20.49
CA LEU A 219 -20.43 6.67 -21.04
C LEU A 219 -20.92 5.79 -22.20
N PRO A 220 -20.35 5.92 -23.42
CA PRO A 220 -20.58 4.95 -24.48
C PRO A 220 -19.95 3.60 -24.14
N ASP A 221 -20.53 2.49 -24.58
CA ASP A 221 -20.03 1.12 -24.42
C ASP A 221 -18.68 0.91 -25.12
N ALA A 222 -17.60 1.30 -24.48
CA ALA A 222 -16.24 1.03 -24.92
C ALA A 222 -15.59 0.02 -23.98
N GLY A 223 -15.29 -1.15 -24.50
CA GLY A 223 -14.53 -2.28 -23.97
C GLY A 223 -14.47 -2.45 -22.43
N ASN A 224 -15.15 -3.44 -21.91
CA ASN A 224 -15.55 -3.60 -20.49
C ASN A 224 -14.47 -3.36 -19.42
N ALA A 225 -13.20 -3.66 -19.65
CA ALA A 225 -12.18 -3.54 -18.60
C ALA A 225 -11.68 -2.10 -18.35
N ALA A 226 -11.48 -1.30 -19.40
CA ALA A 226 -11.04 0.10 -19.26
C ALA A 226 -12.18 0.98 -18.71
N ALA A 227 -13.43 0.69 -19.10
CA ALA A 227 -14.59 1.39 -18.61
C ALA A 227 -14.88 1.11 -17.12
N GLU A 228 -14.64 -0.10 -16.63
CA GLU A 228 -14.79 -0.45 -15.21
C GLU A 228 -13.71 0.23 -14.35
N THR A 229 -12.46 0.29 -14.82
CA THR A 229 -11.39 0.99 -14.11
C THR A 229 -11.68 2.49 -14.04
N VAL A 230 -12.08 3.10 -15.14
CA VAL A 230 -12.45 4.53 -15.17
C VAL A 230 -13.70 4.80 -14.33
N ARG A 231 -14.73 3.95 -14.39
CA ARG A 231 -15.91 4.07 -13.52
C ARG A 231 -15.54 3.93 -12.05
N GLY A 232 -14.64 2.99 -11.69
CA GLY A 232 -14.14 2.84 -10.33
C GLY A 232 -13.42 4.08 -9.83
N VAL A 233 -12.54 4.66 -10.65
CA VAL A 233 -11.80 5.89 -10.31
C VAL A 233 -12.73 7.11 -10.28
N VAL A 234 -13.63 7.26 -11.24
CA VAL A 234 -14.59 8.39 -11.32
C VAL A 234 -15.59 8.29 -10.16
N SER A 235 -16.10 7.11 -9.82
CA SER A 235 -16.99 6.95 -8.65
C SER A 235 -16.28 7.25 -7.34
N GLN A 236 -14.98 6.99 -7.26
CA GLN A 236 -14.17 7.36 -6.09
C GLN A 236 -13.93 8.87 -5.98
N LEU A 237 -13.90 9.58 -7.12
CA LEU A 237 -13.67 11.03 -7.18
C LEU A 237 -14.95 11.86 -7.18
N SER A 238 -16.06 11.33 -7.71
CA SER A 238 -17.32 12.05 -7.84
C SER A 238 -18.14 12.12 -6.55
N ASP A 239 -17.86 11.23 -5.60
CA ASP A 239 -18.54 11.21 -4.31
C ASP A 239 -17.84 12.15 -3.31
N VAL A 240 -17.68 13.41 -3.70
CA VAL A 240 -17.19 14.49 -2.83
C VAL A 240 -18.32 14.99 -1.93
N ASP A 241 -18.94 14.08 -1.21
CA ASP A 241 -19.78 14.48 -0.10
C ASP A 241 -18.90 15.06 1.01
N ALA A 242 -19.41 16.10 1.66
CA ALA A 242 -18.79 16.67 2.85
C ALA A 242 -18.44 15.57 3.87
N ALA A 243 -17.37 15.78 4.62
CA ALA A 243 -16.99 14.86 5.69
C ALA A 243 -18.20 14.61 6.61
N LYS A 244 -18.53 13.36 6.88
CA LYS A 244 -19.63 13.00 7.78
C LYS A 244 -19.30 13.26 9.26
N SER A 245 -18.05 13.62 9.55
CA SER A 245 -17.58 13.98 10.88
C SER A 245 -17.19 15.46 10.95
N PRO A 246 -17.74 16.25 11.85
CA PRO A 246 -17.32 17.63 12.07
C PRO A 246 -15.90 17.69 12.69
N LEU A 247 -15.43 16.62 13.34
CA LEU A 247 -14.13 16.55 13.99
C LEU A 247 -12.99 16.22 13.00
N TRP A 248 -13.29 15.64 11.84
CA TRP A 248 -12.29 15.14 10.88
C TRP A 248 -12.17 16.03 9.64
N THR A 249 -12.53 17.28 9.74
CA THR A 249 -12.49 18.24 8.64
C THR A 249 -11.11 18.89 8.47
N GLN A 250 -10.37 19.07 9.56
CA GLN A 250 -9.00 19.61 9.55
C GLN A 250 -8.03 18.50 9.90
N ARG A 251 -7.19 18.11 8.91
CA ARG A 251 -6.23 17.03 9.08
C ARG A 251 -4.85 17.57 9.37
N SER A 252 -4.21 17.03 10.41
CA SER A 252 -2.79 17.26 10.69
C SER A 252 -1.94 16.24 9.93
N LEU A 253 -0.73 16.62 9.54
CA LEU A 253 0.31 15.69 9.07
C LEU A 253 0.95 14.90 10.21
N LYS A 254 0.69 15.29 11.47
CA LYS A 254 1.13 14.50 12.61
C LYS A 254 0.34 13.20 12.68
N ARG A 255 1.06 12.09 12.65
CA ARG A 255 0.50 10.74 12.76
C ARG A 255 1.10 10.06 13.98
N ARG A 256 0.34 9.22 14.63
CA ARG A 256 0.75 8.39 15.75
C ARG A 256 0.35 6.95 15.47
N ILE A 257 1.20 6.02 15.85
CA ILE A 257 0.92 4.59 15.77
C ILE A 257 0.63 4.10 17.18
N GLU A 258 -0.50 3.42 17.33
CA GLU A 258 -0.88 2.70 18.55
C GLU A 258 -1.20 1.25 18.19
N THR A 259 -1.01 0.35 19.15
CA THR A 259 -1.30 -1.06 18.96
C THR A 259 -2.32 -1.56 19.97
N LEU A 260 -3.30 -2.31 19.48
CA LEU A 260 -4.27 -3.04 20.28
C LEU A 260 -4.09 -4.54 20.06
N ARG A 261 -4.33 -5.32 21.10
CA ARG A 261 -4.31 -6.79 21.01
C ARG A 261 -5.64 -7.34 21.46
N ALA A 262 -6.18 -8.27 20.70
CA ALA A 262 -7.37 -9.01 21.05
C ALA A 262 -7.15 -10.51 20.77
N PRO A 263 -7.73 -11.42 21.55
CA PRO A 263 -7.63 -12.86 21.33
C PRO A 263 -8.32 -13.23 20.01
N TYR A 264 -7.57 -13.72 19.04
CA TYR A 264 -8.08 -14.02 17.70
C TYR A 264 -9.25 -15.02 17.72
N ARG A 265 -9.09 -16.13 18.43
CA ARG A 265 -10.11 -17.20 18.47
C ARG A 265 -11.41 -16.70 19.08
N GLU A 266 -11.34 -16.05 20.22
CA GLU A 266 -12.51 -15.48 20.91
C GLU A 266 -13.22 -14.44 20.05
N THR A 267 -12.47 -13.48 19.46
CA THR A 267 -13.03 -12.46 18.59
C THR A 267 -13.74 -13.06 17.38
N ARG A 268 -13.13 -14.06 16.74
CA ARG A 268 -13.72 -14.77 15.61
C ARG A 268 -14.98 -15.53 15.98
N ASP A 269 -14.95 -16.24 17.13
CA ASP A 269 -16.05 -17.10 17.53
C ASP A 269 -17.25 -16.28 18.00
N VAL A 270 -17.03 -15.17 18.70
CA VAL A 270 -18.07 -14.19 19.03
C VAL A 270 -18.64 -13.56 17.75
N ALA A 271 -17.81 -13.15 16.80
CA ALA A 271 -18.28 -12.61 15.52
C ALA A 271 -19.21 -13.61 14.80
N ARG A 272 -18.86 -14.90 14.77
CA ARG A 272 -19.68 -15.97 14.18
C ARG A 272 -21.02 -16.17 14.91
N GLN A 273 -21.01 -16.16 16.23
CA GLN A 273 -22.22 -16.27 17.05
C GLN A 273 -23.20 -15.12 16.77
N LEU A 274 -22.67 -13.93 16.46
CA LEU A 274 -23.45 -12.76 16.08
C LEU A 274 -23.79 -12.69 14.57
N GLY A 275 -23.53 -13.77 13.82
CA GLY A 275 -23.83 -13.85 12.38
C GLY A 275 -22.84 -13.12 11.47
N GLY A 276 -21.70 -12.67 12.01
CA GLY A 276 -20.68 -11.93 11.27
C GLY A 276 -19.38 -12.72 11.01
N LYS A 277 -18.44 -12.05 10.37
CA LYS A 277 -17.07 -12.52 10.17
C LYS A 277 -16.09 -11.62 10.94
N LEU A 278 -14.81 -11.99 10.97
CA LEU A 278 -13.78 -11.19 11.65
C LEU A 278 -13.72 -9.74 11.15
N ASN A 279 -13.85 -9.52 9.83
CA ASN A 279 -13.90 -8.17 9.26
C ASN A 279 -15.13 -7.37 9.75
N THR A 280 -16.27 -8.04 9.93
CA THR A 280 -17.46 -7.41 10.51
C THR A 280 -17.21 -6.98 11.95
N ALA A 281 -16.60 -7.86 12.76
CA ALA A 281 -16.24 -7.52 14.14
C ALA A 281 -15.26 -6.33 14.19
N PHE A 282 -14.25 -6.32 13.33
CA PHE A 282 -13.28 -5.20 13.24
C PHE A 282 -13.99 -3.88 12.91
N LEU A 283 -14.85 -3.87 11.89
CA LEU A 283 -15.58 -2.66 11.49
C LEU A 283 -16.53 -2.18 12.59
N THR A 284 -17.19 -3.12 13.27
CA THR A 284 -18.10 -2.81 14.39
C THR A 284 -17.36 -2.17 15.56
N ILE A 285 -16.21 -2.75 15.95
CA ILE A 285 -15.39 -2.22 17.05
C ILE A 285 -14.83 -0.83 16.67
N ALA A 286 -14.36 -0.65 15.44
CA ALA A 286 -13.85 0.62 14.96
C ALA A 286 -14.94 1.70 14.91
N ALA A 287 -16.14 1.36 14.45
CA ALA A 287 -17.29 2.28 14.42
C ALA A 287 -17.71 2.69 15.83
N GLU A 288 -17.79 1.74 16.75
CA GLU A 288 -18.15 2.01 18.15
C GLU A 288 -17.08 2.89 18.83
N ALA A 289 -15.79 2.61 18.63
CA ALA A 289 -14.73 3.46 19.17
C ALA A 289 -14.80 4.89 18.63
N ALA A 290 -15.04 5.04 17.32
CA ALA A 290 -15.23 6.34 16.69
C ALA A 290 -16.49 7.06 17.22
N SER A 291 -17.58 6.34 17.42
CA SER A 291 -18.82 6.87 18.02
C SER A 291 -18.56 7.44 19.42
N ARG A 292 -17.93 6.65 20.29
CA ARG A 292 -17.60 7.08 21.66
C ARG A 292 -16.71 8.30 21.66
N TYR A 293 -15.73 8.35 20.75
CA TYR A 293 -14.87 9.52 20.60
C TYR A 293 -15.68 10.78 20.23
N HIS A 294 -16.59 10.68 19.26
CA HIS A 294 -17.45 11.80 18.85
C HIS A 294 -18.36 12.27 19.98
N ILE A 295 -18.96 11.35 20.72
CA ILE A 295 -19.79 11.67 21.90
C ILE A 295 -18.96 12.39 22.97
N GLN A 296 -17.78 11.86 23.28
CA GLN A 296 -16.89 12.47 24.29
C GLN A 296 -16.44 13.88 23.88
N MET A 297 -16.26 14.11 22.58
CA MET A 297 -15.89 15.43 22.04
C MET A 297 -17.09 16.37 21.83
N GLY A 298 -18.30 15.98 22.26
CA GLY A 298 -19.51 16.80 22.14
C GLY A 298 -20.03 16.96 20.71
N ALA A 299 -19.65 16.09 19.78
CA ALA A 299 -20.03 16.14 18.37
C ALA A 299 -20.52 14.77 17.88
N PRO A 300 -21.62 14.23 18.46
CA PRO A 300 -22.16 12.94 18.07
C PRO A 300 -22.56 12.93 16.58
N VAL A 301 -22.37 11.80 15.92
CA VAL A 301 -22.72 11.58 14.51
C VAL A 301 -23.48 10.27 14.39
N GLU A 302 -24.46 10.21 13.50
CA GLU A 302 -25.27 9.01 13.28
C GLU A 302 -24.58 7.98 12.38
N HIS A 303 -23.80 8.46 11.42
CA HIS A 303 -23.11 7.63 10.45
C HIS A 303 -21.71 8.17 10.19
N LEU A 304 -20.76 7.25 9.98
CA LEU A 304 -19.43 7.54 9.49
C LEU A 304 -19.22 6.84 8.15
N ARG A 305 -18.46 7.49 7.26
CA ARG A 305 -18.04 6.87 6.01
C ARG A 305 -16.80 6.02 6.26
N SER A 306 -16.84 4.78 5.83
CA SER A 306 -15.70 3.86 5.83
C SER A 306 -15.38 3.41 4.41
N SER A 307 -14.11 3.11 4.17
CA SER A 307 -13.66 2.46 2.95
C SER A 307 -12.95 1.16 3.33
N MET A 308 -13.27 0.08 2.64
CA MET A 308 -12.62 -1.21 2.83
C MET A 308 -12.07 -1.71 1.51
N ALA A 309 -10.81 -2.13 1.51
CA ALA A 309 -10.20 -2.79 0.37
C ALA A 309 -10.74 -4.23 0.26
N ILE A 310 -11.17 -4.60 -0.94
CA ILE A 310 -11.58 -5.96 -1.30
C ILE A 310 -10.63 -6.45 -2.37
N SER A 311 -10.03 -7.62 -2.19
CA SER A 311 -9.19 -8.25 -3.20
C SER A 311 -10.04 -8.57 -4.44
N THR A 312 -9.56 -8.13 -5.60
CA THR A 312 -10.11 -8.47 -6.91
C THR A 312 -9.16 -9.39 -7.67
N ARG A 313 -8.23 -10.01 -6.97
CA ARG A 313 -7.16 -10.83 -7.53
C ARG A 313 -7.72 -12.04 -8.28
N SER A 314 -7.18 -12.28 -9.48
CA SER A 314 -7.35 -13.47 -10.31
C SER A 314 -5.97 -14.06 -10.62
N GLU A 315 -5.91 -15.24 -11.23
CA GLU A 315 -4.64 -15.89 -11.60
C GLU A 315 -3.76 -15.04 -12.54
N THR A 316 -4.36 -14.08 -13.23
CA THR A 316 -3.66 -13.17 -14.17
C THR A 316 -3.48 -11.75 -13.64
N SER A 317 -3.79 -11.51 -12.38
CA SER A 317 -3.69 -10.17 -11.79
C SER A 317 -2.25 -9.76 -11.52
N GLY A 318 -1.91 -8.49 -11.79
CA GLY A 318 -0.62 -7.89 -11.42
C GLY A 318 -0.43 -7.72 -9.91
N ALA A 319 0.64 -7.05 -9.51
CA ALA A 319 1.03 -6.86 -8.11
C ALA A 319 -0.02 -6.11 -7.26
N ASN A 320 -0.87 -5.29 -7.90
CA ASN A 320 -1.94 -4.53 -7.26
C ASN A 320 -3.31 -4.93 -7.83
N ALA A 321 -4.10 -5.68 -7.07
CA ALA A 321 -5.42 -6.16 -7.47
C ALA A 321 -6.43 -6.02 -6.33
N PHE A 322 -6.89 -4.79 -6.09
CA PHE A 322 -7.92 -4.51 -5.10
C PHE A 322 -8.88 -3.42 -5.57
N SER A 323 -10.09 -3.44 -5.04
CA SER A 323 -11.08 -2.38 -5.19
C SER A 323 -11.46 -1.83 -3.82
N LEU A 324 -11.81 -0.55 -3.76
CA LEU A 324 -12.29 0.08 -2.54
C LEU A 324 -13.82 0.12 -2.54
N VAL A 325 -14.42 -0.54 -1.56
CA VAL A 325 -15.85 -0.42 -1.30
C VAL A 325 -16.06 0.64 -0.23
N ARG A 326 -16.84 1.66 -0.57
CA ARG A 326 -17.27 2.70 0.37
C ARG A 326 -18.61 2.34 0.97
N MET A 327 -18.72 2.53 2.28
CA MET A 327 -19.96 2.25 3.01
C MET A 327 -20.21 3.30 4.08
N LEU A 328 -21.47 3.53 4.39
CA LEU A 328 -21.87 4.26 5.59
C LEU A 328 -22.04 3.25 6.72
N ILE A 329 -21.33 3.48 7.80
CA ILE A 329 -21.41 2.64 8.99
C ILE A 329 -22.18 3.43 10.06
N PRO A 330 -23.28 2.87 10.62
CA PRO A 330 -23.98 3.51 11.73
C PRO A 330 -23.06 3.55 12.95
N THR A 331 -23.07 4.65 13.66
CA THR A 331 -22.29 4.83 14.89
C THR A 331 -23.08 4.46 16.14
N CYS A 332 -24.41 4.34 16.03
CA CYS A 332 -25.27 3.91 17.11
C CYS A 332 -25.63 2.43 16.96
N LEU A 333 -24.68 1.54 17.27
CA LEU A 333 -24.84 0.09 17.11
C LEU A 333 -25.86 -0.52 18.12
N LEU A 334 -26.14 0.17 19.23
CA LEU A 334 -27.11 -0.28 20.24
C LEU A 334 -28.57 -0.14 19.78
N TYR A 335 -28.84 0.66 18.74
CA TYR A 335 -30.21 0.89 18.24
C TYR A 335 -30.55 0.14 16.94
N THR A 336 -29.57 -0.59 16.37
CA THR A 336 -29.81 -1.37 15.13
C THR A 336 -30.15 -2.83 15.39
N SER A 337 -30.23 -3.27 16.63
CA SER A 337 -30.81 -4.56 16.96
C SER A 337 -32.33 -4.45 16.79
N PRO A 338 -32.97 -5.24 15.93
CA PRO A 338 -34.44 -5.26 15.91
C PRO A 338 -34.95 -5.60 17.31
N SER A 339 -35.80 -4.76 17.83
CA SER A 339 -36.46 -5.01 19.11
C SER A 339 -37.15 -6.39 19.03
N PRO A 340 -36.98 -7.27 20.04
CA PRO A 340 -37.69 -8.54 20.06
C PRO A 340 -39.22 -8.37 20.26
N ARG A 341 -39.77 -7.21 19.96
CA ARG A 341 -41.17 -6.86 20.20
C ARG A 341 -41.82 -6.17 18.99
N ASP A 342 -41.60 -6.65 17.80
CA ASP A 342 -42.51 -6.36 16.67
C ASP A 342 -42.67 -7.61 15.82
#